data_2e4f36c48731d79619a4e523755c8acf
#
_entry.id   2e4f36c48731d79619a4e523755c8acf
#
_cell.length_a   1.000
_cell.length_b   1.000
_cell.length_c   1.000
_cell.angle_alpha   90.00
_cell.angle_beta   90.00
_cell.angle_gamma   90.00
#
_symmetry.space_group_name_H-M   'P 1'
#
loop_
_entity.id
_entity.type
_entity.pdbx_description
1 polymer ?
#
loop_
_entity_poly.entity_id
_entity_poly.type
_entity_poly.pdbx_seq_one_letter_code
_entity_poly.pdbx_strand_id
1 'polypeptide(L)'
;MSTAIPCKLPRELEPVHGPRKPSGFIRLGKDWDGGYLVDQAAVQAAQKLVSFGINNEWSFESAFCNQHPVPVIAFDHSVSKGVFLRNFLVHSTFDFSPIEAYRDLSALLRYPFFFSGKNKHVRAHVGYGSVPRMLSLTKALELATAPDEKIFLKIDVEQWEYRILEELVSQAHRITGLVIEFHHVDLNLERIKEFIAKFPLSLIYTRANNYGHYTPHQLPLLIECTFSAYAEKLEGPFEFASIDMQNARKLPPYQLTFE
;
A
#
# COMPACT_ATOMS: atom_id res chain seq x y z
N MET A 1 18.34 21.94 -8.73
CA MET A 1 17.97 20.60 -8.20
C MET A 1 17.72 20.79 -6.72
N SER A 2 16.57 20.38 -6.20
CA SER A 2 16.31 20.47 -4.76
C SER A 2 17.22 19.48 -4.04
N THR A 3 17.89 19.91 -2.98
CA THR A 3 18.76 19.07 -2.16
C THR A 3 17.89 18.01 -1.48
N ALA A 4 18.29 16.75 -1.56
CA ALA A 4 17.60 15.67 -0.88
C ALA A 4 17.59 15.90 0.65
N ILE A 5 16.50 15.54 1.30
CA ILE A 5 16.35 15.64 2.75
C ILE A 5 16.78 14.32 3.37
N PRO A 6 17.79 14.31 4.27
CA PRO A 6 18.20 13.10 4.95
C PRO A 6 17.11 12.63 5.92
N CYS A 7 16.77 11.36 5.83
CA CYS A 7 15.84 10.68 6.73
C CYS A 7 16.51 9.42 7.30
N LYS A 8 16.13 9.04 8.53
CA LYS A 8 16.75 7.94 9.27
C LYS A 8 15.70 6.98 9.78
N LEU A 9 15.94 5.70 9.58
CA LEU A 9 15.15 4.62 10.16
C LEU A 9 16.04 3.67 10.97
N PRO A 10 15.50 2.98 11.97
CA PRO A 10 16.20 1.91 12.67
C PRO A 10 16.59 0.78 11.71
N ARG A 11 17.70 0.10 12.02
CA ARG A 11 18.22 -1.03 11.23
C ARG A 11 17.24 -2.19 11.08
N GLU A 12 16.33 -2.36 11.99
CA GLU A 12 15.28 -3.38 11.91
C GLU A 12 14.35 -3.19 10.69
N LEU A 13 14.32 -1.97 10.13
CA LEU A 13 13.58 -1.64 8.92
C LEU A 13 14.44 -1.67 7.64
N GLU A 14 15.74 -2.01 7.75
CA GLU A 14 16.60 -2.21 6.59
C GLU A 14 16.31 -3.57 5.96
N PRO A 15 15.99 -3.64 4.65
CA PRO A 15 15.79 -4.91 3.98
C PRO A 15 17.10 -5.71 3.92
N VAL A 16 17.08 -6.93 4.43
CA VAL A 16 18.19 -7.90 4.32
C VAL A 16 17.89 -9.00 3.30
N HIS A 17 16.73 -8.92 2.68
CA HIS A 17 16.27 -9.79 1.61
C HIS A 17 15.85 -8.96 0.39
N GLY A 18 15.84 -9.58 -0.77
CA GLY A 18 15.35 -9.00 -2.03
C GLY A 18 14.58 -10.03 -2.85
N PRO A 19 14.01 -9.63 -3.99
CA PRO A 19 13.35 -10.55 -4.89
C PRO A 19 14.31 -11.63 -5.38
N ARG A 20 13.83 -12.86 -5.46
CA ARG A 20 14.60 -14.01 -5.99
C ARG A 20 14.90 -13.81 -7.48
N LYS A 21 16.10 -14.19 -7.93
CA LYS A 21 16.47 -14.22 -9.34
C LYS A 21 15.84 -15.43 -10.06
N PRO A 22 15.42 -15.33 -11.34
CA PRO A 22 15.51 -14.17 -12.26
C PRO A 22 14.37 -13.16 -12.11
N SER A 23 13.41 -13.34 -11.18
CA SER A 23 12.42 -12.34 -10.86
C SER A 23 13.11 -11.11 -10.25
N GLY A 24 12.39 -10.02 -10.15
CA GLY A 24 12.95 -8.77 -9.64
C GLY A 24 11.84 -7.86 -9.13
N PHE A 25 12.22 -6.65 -8.80
CA PHE A 25 11.23 -5.61 -8.52
C PHE A 25 10.52 -5.18 -9.81
N ILE A 26 9.21 -5.05 -9.70
CA ILE A 26 8.38 -4.32 -10.66
C ILE A 26 7.68 -3.18 -9.93
N ARG A 27 7.42 -2.08 -10.62
CA ARG A 27 6.64 -0.97 -10.09
C ARG A 27 5.23 -1.03 -10.63
N LEU A 28 4.24 -1.10 -9.75
CA LEU A 28 2.82 -1.13 -10.08
C LEU A 28 2.14 0.14 -9.57
N GLY A 29 1.18 0.64 -10.32
CA GLY A 29 0.49 1.89 -10.07
C GLY A 29 0.97 3.01 -10.97
N LYS A 30 0.45 4.21 -10.74
CA LYS A 30 0.86 5.40 -11.50
C LYS A 30 2.24 5.90 -11.06
N ASP A 31 2.82 6.78 -11.86
CA ASP A 31 4.01 7.50 -11.45
C ASP A 31 3.74 8.35 -10.21
N TRP A 32 4.78 8.51 -9.38
CA TRP A 32 4.75 9.23 -8.10
C TRP A 32 3.86 8.52 -7.08
N ASP A 33 2.94 9.25 -6.43
CA ASP A 33 2.05 8.73 -5.42
C ASP A 33 1.07 7.65 -5.95
N GLY A 34 0.85 6.59 -5.17
CA GLY A 34 0.01 5.45 -5.56
C GLY A 34 0.70 4.39 -6.42
N GLY A 35 2.03 4.49 -6.58
CA GLY A 35 2.84 3.44 -7.19
C GLY A 35 3.78 2.79 -6.20
N TYR A 36 3.79 1.45 -6.16
CA TYR A 36 4.57 0.66 -5.20
C TYR A 36 5.53 -0.29 -5.90
N LEU A 37 6.71 -0.50 -5.30
CA LEU A 37 7.64 -1.56 -5.71
C LEU A 37 7.21 -2.89 -5.09
N VAL A 38 7.09 -3.91 -5.92
CA VAL A 38 6.67 -5.24 -5.48
C VAL A 38 7.56 -6.31 -6.11
N ASP A 39 7.62 -7.48 -5.46
CA ASP A 39 8.27 -8.65 -6.02
C ASP A 39 7.39 -9.27 -7.11
N GLN A 40 7.94 -9.38 -8.32
CA GLN A 40 7.25 -9.99 -9.46
C GLN A 40 6.82 -11.43 -9.18
N ALA A 41 7.63 -12.23 -8.46
CA ALA A 41 7.29 -13.60 -8.10
C ALA A 41 6.07 -13.64 -7.17
N ALA A 42 5.99 -12.73 -6.19
CA ALA A 42 4.85 -12.63 -5.28
C ALA A 42 3.55 -12.24 -6.01
N VAL A 43 3.65 -11.34 -7.00
CA VAL A 43 2.52 -10.96 -7.86
C VAL A 43 2.03 -12.16 -8.68
N GLN A 44 2.93 -12.89 -9.34
CA GLN A 44 2.59 -14.03 -10.19
C GLN A 44 2.04 -15.23 -9.40
N ALA A 45 2.41 -15.39 -8.15
CA ALA A 45 1.93 -16.47 -7.28
C ALA A 45 0.54 -16.19 -6.66
N ALA A 46 0.06 -14.95 -6.74
CA ALA A 46 -1.23 -14.58 -6.17
C ALA A 46 -2.39 -15.07 -7.04
N GLN A 47 -3.41 -15.63 -6.41
CA GLN A 47 -4.68 -15.99 -7.05
C GLN A 47 -5.70 -14.86 -6.97
N LYS A 48 -5.43 -13.87 -6.11
CA LYS A 48 -6.28 -12.70 -5.91
C LYS A 48 -5.48 -11.53 -5.33
N LEU A 49 -5.84 -10.31 -5.72
CA LEU A 49 -5.43 -9.10 -5.02
C LEU A 49 -6.52 -8.69 -4.03
N VAL A 50 -6.17 -8.52 -2.77
CA VAL A 50 -7.02 -7.88 -1.77
C VAL A 50 -6.40 -6.53 -1.41
N SER A 51 -7.16 -5.45 -1.52
CA SER A 51 -6.69 -4.09 -1.32
C SER A 51 -7.51 -3.38 -0.25
N PHE A 52 -6.85 -2.76 0.71
CA PHE A 52 -7.47 -1.93 1.76
C PHE A 52 -7.04 -0.49 1.57
N GLY A 53 -8.02 0.39 1.34
CA GLY A 53 -7.81 1.79 0.98
C GLY A 53 -7.52 1.99 -0.50
N ILE A 54 -8.50 2.52 -1.22
CA ILE A 54 -8.36 2.84 -2.65
C ILE A 54 -8.67 4.31 -2.95
N ASN A 55 -9.34 5.00 -2.03
CA ASN A 55 -9.77 6.38 -2.24
C ASN A 55 -10.35 6.59 -3.66
N ASN A 56 -10.00 7.67 -4.36
CA ASN A 56 -10.34 7.93 -5.76
C ASN A 56 -9.25 7.45 -6.75
N GLU A 57 -8.31 6.62 -6.29
CA GLU A 57 -7.13 6.15 -7.03
C GLU A 57 -6.89 4.64 -6.85
N TRP A 58 -7.05 3.88 -7.93
CA TRP A 58 -6.82 2.42 -7.98
C TRP A 58 -5.91 2.02 -9.15
N SER A 59 -4.92 2.87 -9.45
CA SER A 59 -3.93 2.56 -10.49
C SER A 59 -3.05 1.38 -10.14
N PHE A 60 -2.77 1.16 -8.84
CA PHE A 60 -2.05 -0.03 -8.38
C PHE A 60 -2.85 -1.29 -8.71
N GLU A 61 -4.13 -1.35 -8.36
CA GLU A 61 -5.01 -2.47 -8.62
C GLU A 61 -5.17 -2.72 -10.13
N SER A 62 -5.27 -1.65 -10.91
CA SER A 62 -5.33 -1.75 -12.37
C SER A 62 -4.03 -2.29 -12.97
N ALA A 63 -2.88 -1.78 -12.52
CA ALA A 63 -1.57 -2.24 -12.96
C ALA A 63 -1.31 -3.70 -12.55
N PHE A 64 -1.73 -4.09 -11.35
CA PHE A 64 -1.67 -5.48 -10.88
C PHE A 64 -2.46 -6.40 -11.81
N CYS A 65 -3.72 -6.05 -12.14
CA CYS A 65 -4.55 -6.81 -13.07
C CYS A 65 -3.97 -6.91 -14.49
N ASN A 66 -3.29 -5.86 -14.96
CA ASN A 66 -2.63 -5.85 -16.26
C ASN A 66 -1.40 -6.77 -16.26
N GLN A 67 -0.64 -6.79 -15.16
CA GLN A 67 0.52 -7.65 -14.99
C GLN A 67 0.14 -9.12 -14.73
N HIS A 68 -0.91 -9.32 -13.95
CA HIS A 68 -1.41 -10.63 -13.57
C HIS A 68 -2.94 -10.60 -13.44
N PRO A 69 -3.71 -11.17 -14.40
CA PRO A 69 -5.16 -10.96 -14.52
C PRO A 69 -5.99 -11.78 -13.54
N VAL A 70 -5.81 -11.57 -12.25
CA VAL A 70 -6.60 -12.17 -11.16
C VAL A 70 -7.73 -11.24 -10.69
N PRO A 71 -8.72 -11.75 -9.92
CA PRO A 71 -9.74 -10.91 -9.31
C PRO A 71 -9.15 -9.93 -8.28
N VAL A 72 -9.75 -8.73 -8.20
CA VAL A 72 -9.46 -7.73 -7.18
C VAL A 72 -10.66 -7.57 -6.26
N ILE A 73 -10.44 -7.65 -4.95
CA ILE A 73 -11.42 -7.28 -3.94
C ILE A 73 -10.87 -6.12 -3.13
N ALA A 74 -11.44 -4.95 -3.32
CA ALA A 74 -11.03 -3.74 -2.62
C ALA A 74 -12.01 -3.40 -1.49
N PHE A 75 -11.48 -2.99 -0.35
CA PHE A 75 -12.25 -2.50 0.80
C PHE A 75 -11.93 -1.05 1.04
N ASP A 76 -12.96 -0.22 1.02
CA ASP A 76 -12.84 1.19 1.38
C ASP A 76 -14.22 1.73 1.78
N HIS A 77 -14.32 2.26 2.99
CA HIS A 77 -15.59 2.80 3.49
C HIS A 77 -15.93 4.16 2.90
N SER A 78 -14.90 4.93 2.52
CA SER A 78 -14.98 6.33 2.17
C SER A 78 -15.52 6.58 0.75
N VAL A 79 -15.41 5.59 -0.14
CA VAL A 79 -15.74 5.78 -1.56
C VAL A 79 -17.04 5.13 -2.00
N SER A 80 -17.71 5.77 -2.93
CA SER A 80 -18.84 5.24 -3.70
C SER A 80 -19.13 6.18 -4.87
N LYS A 81 -19.93 5.74 -5.85
CA LYS A 81 -20.39 6.62 -6.94
C LYS A 81 -21.03 7.92 -6.42
N GLY A 82 -21.83 7.84 -5.36
CA GLY A 82 -22.47 9.01 -4.75
C GLY A 82 -21.47 9.96 -4.09
N VAL A 83 -20.41 9.43 -3.47
CA VAL A 83 -19.33 10.24 -2.89
C VAL A 83 -18.56 10.96 -4.00
N PHE A 84 -18.16 10.28 -5.05
CA PHE A 84 -17.46 10.90 -6.18
C PHE A 84 -18.30 12.01 -6.84
N LEU A 85 -19.59 11.76 -7.07
CA LEU A 85 -20.49 12.78 -7.63
C LEU A 85 -20.61 13.99 -6.69
N ARG A 86 -20.81 13.76 -5.39
CA ARG A 86 -20.88 14.84 -4.39
C ARG A 86 -19.59 15.66 -4.37
N ASN A 87 -18.44 15.00 -4.29
CA ASN A 87 -17.14 15.66 -4.23
C ASN A 87 -16.87 16.46 -5.52
N PHE A 88 -17.17 15.88 -6.69
CA PHE A 88 -17.10 16.59 -7.97
C PHE A 88 -17.93 17.90 -7.94
N LEU A 89 -19.17 17.84 -7.45
CA LEU A 89 -20.01 19.03 -7.34
C LEU A 89 -19.42 20.05 -6.36
N VAL A 90 -18.95 19.61 -5.18
CA VAL A 90 -18.32 20.49 -4.18
C VAL A 90 -17.09 21.18 -4.75
N HIS A 91 -16.15 20.42 -5.31
CA HIS A 91 -14.89 20.97 -5.87
C HIS A 91 -15.12 21.85 -7.10
N SER A 92 -16.20 21.61 -7.85
CA SER A 92 -16.54 22.41 -9.02
C SER A 92 -17.26 23.73 -8.65
N THR A 93 -18.05 23.75 -7.58
CA THR A 93 -18.95 24.88 -7.29
C THR A 93 -18.56 25.69 -6.05
N PHE A 94 -18.01 25.05 -5.02
CA PHE A 94 -17.71 25.71 -3.75
C PHE A 94 -16.21 25.92 -3.54
N ASP A 95 -15.38 24.89 -3.74
CA ASP A 95 -13.96 24.97 -3.49
C ASP A 95 -13.16 25.51 -4.67
N PHE A 96 -13.76 25.60 -5.85
CA PHE A 96 -13.12 26.00 -7.11
C PHE A 96 -11.79 25.31 -7.34
N SER A 97 -11.74 23.98 -7.09
CA SER A 97 -10.54 23.16 -7.19
C SER A 97 -10.61 22.26 -8.43
N PRO A 98 -10.22 22.77 -9.62
CA PRO A 98 -10.42 22.06 -10.89
C PRO A 98 -9.67 20.73 -10.98
N ILE A 99 -8.54 20.61 -10.30
CA ILE A 99 -7.75 19.36 -10.26
C ILE A 99 -8.51 18.29 -9.49
N GLU A 100 -9.04 18.61 -8.31
CA GLU A 100 -9.79 17.65 -7.49
C GLU A 100 -11.13 17.32 -8.15
N ALA A 101 -11.83 18.31 -8.71
CA ALA A 101 -13.03 18.06 -9.50
C ALA A 101 -12.79 17.11 -10.67
N TYR A 102 -11.68 17.28 -11.40
CA TYR A 102 -11.30 16.37 -12.49
C TYR A 102 -11.00 14.94 -11.96
N ARG A 103 -10.31 14.82 -10.83
CA ARG A 103 -10.01 13.52 -10.19
C ARG A 103 -11.31 12.78 -9.82
N ASP A 104 -12.25 13.46 -9.16
CA ASP A 104 -13.53 12.87 -8.75
C ASP A 104 -14.42 12.49 -9.94
N LEU A 105 -14.49 13.34 -10.97
CA LEU A 105 -15.19 13.01 -12.21
C LEU A 105 -14.57 11.81 -12.91
N SER A 106 -13.24 11.78 -13.01
CA SER A 106 -12.51 10.67 -13.59
C SER A 106 -12.75 9.36 -12.79
N ALA A 107 -12.74 9.44 -11.46
CA ALA A 107 -13.06 8.31 -10.58
C ALA A 107 -14.50 7.84 -10.78
N LEU A 108 -15.47 8.76 -10.81
CA LEU A 108 -16.88 8.45 -11.05
C LEU A 108 -17.10 7.70 -12.36
N LEU A 109 -16.41 8.11 -13.44
CA LEU A 109 -16.53 7.46 -14.74
C LEU A 109 -15.82 6.12 -14.80
N ARG A 110 -14.61 6.00 -14.24
CA ARG A 110 -13.80 4.75 -14.27
C ARG A 110 -14.30 3.67 -13.32
N TYR A 111 -14.90 4.05 -12.18
CA TYR A 111 -15.33 3.13 -11.13
C TYR A 111 -16.21 1.97 -11.64
N PRO A 112 -17.30 2.19 -12.40
CA PRO A 112 -18.17 1.11 -12.86
C PRO A 112 -17.50 0.17 -13.87
N PHE A 113 -16.48 0.62 -14.56
CA PHE A 113 -15.73 -0.22 -15.50
C PHE A 113 -14.74 -1.11 -14.77
N PHE A 114 -14.02 -0.59 -13.79
CA PHE A 114 -13.03 -1.37 -13.05
C PHE A 114 -13.68 -2.33 -12.04
N PHE A 115 -14.62 -1.81 -11.22
CA PHE A 115 -15.34 -2.63 -10.23
C PHE A 115 -16.58 -3.29 -10.84
N SER A 116 -16.34 -4.14 -11.83
CA SER A 116 -17.34 -4.96 -12.51
C SER A 116 -16.80 -6.37 -12.73
N GLY A 117 -17.70 -7.32 -13.00
CA GLY A 117 -17.32 -8.72 -13.26
C GLY A 117 -16.59 -9.35 -12.08
N LYS A 118 -15.31 -9.69 -12.28
CA LYS A 118 -14.45 -10.32 -11.24
C LYS A 118 -13.92 -9.35 -10.18
N ASN A 119 -13.83 -8.06 -10.48
CA ASN A 119 -13.35 -7.06 -9.55
C ASN A 119 -14.51 -6.47 -8.75
N LYS A 120 -14.34 -6.38 -7.43
CA LYS A 120 -15.39 -5.93 -6.52
C LYS A 120 -14.85 -4.89 -5.55
N HIS A 121 -15.72 -3.96 -5.18
CA HIS A 121 -15.49 -3.02 -4.09
C HIS A 121 -16.50 -3.29 -2.97
N VAL A 122 -16.00 -3.43 -1.75
CA VAL A 122 -16.77 -3.61 -0.51
C VAL A 122 -16.65 -2.34 0.32
N ARG A 123 -17.76 -1.68 0.56
CA ARG A 123 -17.77 -0.45 1.36
C ARG A 123 -17.72 -0.75 2.85
N ALA A 124 -16.52 -0.99 3.38
CA ALA A 124 -16.26 -1.34 4.78
C ALA A 124 -14.94 -0.75 5.27
N HIS A 125 -14.86 -0.49 6.58
CA HIS A 125 -13.60 -0.30 7.29
C HIS A 125 -12.96 -1.66 7.61
N VAL A 126 -11.64 -1.74 7.63
CA VAL A 126 -10.92 -2.92 8.10
C VAL A 126 -10.11 -2.56 9.33
N GLY A 127 -10.34 -3.27 10.44
CA GLY A 127 -9.72 -3.00 11.74
C GLY A 127 -10.61 -3.41 12.90
N TYR A 128 -10.35 -2.87 14.08
CA TYR A 128 -11.14 -3.08 15.29
C TYR A 128 -11.83 -1.79 15.72
N GLY A 129 -13.07 -1.91 16.21
CA GLY A 129 -13.82 -0.80 16.80
C GLY A 129 -15.31 -0.90 16.59
N SER A 130 -16.06 0.05 17.15
CA SER A 130 -17.53 0.12 17.08
C SER A 130 -18.02 1.06 15.96
N VAL A 131 -17.25 1.16 14.88
CA VAL A 131 -17.65 1.98 13.72
C VAL A 131 -18.56 1.17 12.81
N PRO A 132 -19.64 1.77 12.25
CA PRO A 132 -20.50 1.07 11.30
C PRO A 132 -19.72 0.46 10.13
N ARG A 133 -20.07 -0.77 9.75
CA ARG A 133 -19.39 -1.54 8.70
C ARG A 133 -17.90 -1.83 8.97
N MET A 134 -17.51 -1.91 10.24
CA MET A 134 -16.19 -2.37 10.63
C MET A 134 -16.09 -3.89 10.46
N LEU A 135 -15.00 -4.34 9.85
CA LEU A 135 -14.63 -5.75 9.70
C LEU A 135 -13.24 -5.96 10.30
N SER A 136 -13.04 -7.05 11.02
CA SER A 136 -11.67 -7.52 11.30
C SER A 136 -10.99 -7.93 9.99
N LEU A 137 -9.66 -8.00 9.97
CA LEU A 137 -8.93 -8.49 8.79
C LEU A 137 -9.39 -9.90 8.40
N THR A 138 -9.49 -10.80 9.37
CA THR A 138 -9.95 -12.17 9.17
C THR A 138 -11.32 -12.19 8.49
N LYS A 139 -12.27 -11.38 8.98
CA LYS A 139 -13.62 -11.33 8.38
C LYS A 139 -13.61 -10.72 6.98
N ALA A 140 -12.78 -9.71 6.72
CA ALA A 140 -12.62 -9.15 5.39
C ALA A 140 -12.04 -10.19 4.41
N LEU A 141 -11.04 -10.97 4.85
CA LEU A 141 -10.47 -12.04 4.03
C LEU A 141 -11.46 -13.19 3.79
N GLU A 142 -12.25 -13.61 4.78
CA GLU A 142 -13.30 -14.61 4.60
C GLU A 142 -14.35 -14.18 3.54
N LEU A 143 -14.68 -12.89 3.50
CA LEU A 143 -15.60 -12.33 2.50
C LEU A 143 -14.98 -12.23 1.10
N ALA A 144 -13.67 -12.02 1.04
CA ALA A 144 -12.95 -11.78 -0.20
C ALA A 144 -12.46 -13.05 -0.89
N THR A 145 -12.17 -14.12 -0.14
CA THR A 145 -11.32 -15.24 -0.60
C THR A 145 -11.78 -16.57 -0.06
N ALA A 146 -11.45 -17.65 -0.76
CA ALA A 146 -11.54 -19.00 -0.21
C ALA A 146 -10.48 -19.21 0.90
N PRO A 147 -10.64 -20.20 1.81
CA PRO A 147 -9.78 -20.37 2.99
C PRO A 147 -8.27 -20.41 2.69
N ASP A 148 -7.85 -21.18 1.70
CA ASP A 148 -6.42 -21.41 1.38
C ASP A 148 -5.98 -20.67 0.10
N GLU A 149 -6.80 -19.75 -0.40
CA GLU A 149 -6.48 -19.00 -1.60
C GLU A 149 -5.29 -18.08 -1.38
N LYS A 150 -4.27 -18.17 -2.25
CA LYS A 150 -3.07 -17.35 -2.16
C LYS A 150 -3.37 -15.92 -2.61
N ILE A 151 -3.00 -14.95 -1.78
CA ILE A 151 -3.36 -13.55 -1.99
C ILE A 151 -2.16 -12.63 -1.94
N PHE A 152 -2.20 -11.59 -2.74
CA PHE A 152 -1.39 -10.40 -2.55
C PHE A 152 -2.20 -9.35 -1.79
N LEU A 153 -1.60 -8.68 -0.81
CA LEU A 153 -2.26 -7.62 -0.03
C LEU A 153 -1.67 -6.25 -0.34
N LYS A 154 -2.54 -5.24 -0.48
CA LYS A 154 -2.18 -3.82 -0.36
C LYS A 154 -2.92 -3.21 0.82
N ILE A 155 -2.20 -2.48 1.67
CA ILE A 155 -2.75 -1.84 2.87
C ILE A 155 -2.29 -0.38 2.90
N ASP A 156 -3.26 0.51 2.79
CA ASP A 156 -3.07 1.95 2.87
C ASP A 156 -4.37 2.55 3.44
N VAL A 157 -4.48 2.58 4.77
CA VAL A 157 -5.74 2.79 5.50
C VAL A 157 -5.67 3.88 6.56
N GLU A 158 -4.76 4.83 6.40
CA GLU A 158 -4.71 6.07 7.17
C GLU A 158 -4.77 5.80 8.70
N GLN A 159 -3.73 5.16 9.26
CA GLN A 159 -3.55 4.79 10.68
C GLN A 159 -4.35 3.54 11.17
N TRP A 160 -5.21 2.95 10.35
CA TRP A 160 -5.91 1.73 10.74
C TRP A 160 -5.07 0.47 10.58
N GLU A 161 -3.93 0.54 9.88
CA GLU A 161 -2.97 -0.57 9.69
C GLU A 161 -2.51 -1.18 11.00
N TYR A 162 -2.31 -0.37 12.04
CA TYR A 162 -1.87 -0.84 13.36
C TYR A 162 -2.89 -1.72 14.08
N ARG A 163 -4.14 -1.70 13.66
CA ARG A 163 -5.23 -2.48 14.27
C ARG A 163 -5.34 -3.89 13.70
N ILE A 164 -4.60 -4.19 12.63
CA ILE A 164 -4.68 -5.48 11.93
C ILE A 164 -3.35 -6.23 11.89
N LEU A 165 -2.26 -5.70 12.46
CA LEU A 165 -0.92 -6.30 12.39
C LEU A 165 -0.87 -7.72 12.97
N GLU A 166 -1.51 -7.97 14.11
CA GLU A 166 -1.56 -9.31 14.72
C GLU A 166 -2.32 -10.32 13.84
N GLU A 167 -3.44 -9.89 13.26
CA GLU A 167 -4.18 -10.72 12.32
C GLU A 167 -3.38 -10.98 11.03
N LEU A 168 -2.60 -9.99 10.54
CA LEU A 168 -1.70 -10.20 9.40
C LEU A 168 -0.70 -11.32 9.66
N VAL A 169 -0.09 -11.35 10.85
CA VAL A 169 0.83 -12.43 11.25
C VAL A 169 0.11 -13.79 11.21
N SER A 170 -1.12 -13.88 11.72
CA SER A 170 -1.89 -15.12 11.71
C SER A 170 -2.29 -15.59 10.31
N GLN A 171 -2.50 -14.67 9.38
CA GLN A 171 -2.89 -14.95 7.99
C GLN A 171 -1.70 -15.08 7.01
N ALA A 172 -0.48 -14.92 7.49
CA ALA A 172 0.72 -14.88 6.65
C ALA A 172 0.92 -16.11 5.76
N HIS A 173 0.45 -17.28 6.19
CA HIS A 173 0.56 -18.54 5.45
C HIS A 173 -0.07 -18.50 4.04
N ARG A 174 -1.01 -17.60 3.80
CA ARG A 174 -1.70 -17.44 2.52
C ARG A 174 -1.27 -16.18 1.75
N ILE A 175 -0.44 -15.32 2.34
CA ILE A 175 0.02 -14.07 1.73
C ILE A 175 1.26 -14.36 0.87
N THR A 176 1.19 -14.03 -0.42
CA THR A 176 2.32 -14.13 -1.36
C THR A 176 3.23 -12.91 -1.29
N GLY A 177 2.64 -11.74 -1.10
CA GLY A 177 3.31 -10.46 -0.92
C GLY A 177 2.39 -9.45 -0.26
N LEU A 178 2.99 -8.47 0.36
CA LEU A 178 2.30 -7.38 1.06
C LEU A 178 3.00 -6.07 0.73
N VAL A 179 2.22 -5.04 0.34
CA VAL A 179 2.65 -3.64 0.46
C VAL A 179 1.80 -2.97 1.53
N ILE A 180 2.45 -2.26 2.42
CA ILE A 180 1.80 -1.55 3.52
C ILE A 180 2.40 -0.17 3.70
N GLU A 181 1.54 0.84 3.79
CA GLU A 181 1.94 2.19 4.17
C GLU A 181 1.66 2.39 5.66
N PHE A 182 2.71 2.75 6.41
CA PHE A 182 2.64 3.05 7.83
C PHE A 182 2.58 4.57 8.04
N HIS A 183 1.53 5.01 8.70
CA HIS A 183 1.29 6.41 9.07
C HIS A 183 1.71 6.69 10.51
N HIS A 184 2.13 7.94 10.81
CA HIS A 184 2.59 8.32 12.16
C HIS A 184 3.62 7.35 12.75
N VAL A 185 4.68 7.10 11.97
CA VAL A 185 5.76 6.18 12.32
C VAL A 185 6.40 6.54 13.67
N ASP A 186 6.52 7.83 13.98
CA ASP A 186 7.05 8.34 15.26
C ASP A 186 6.28 7.84 16.49
N LEU A 187 4.97 7.68 16.36
CA LEU A 187 4.10 7.19 17.46
C LEU A 187 4.02 5.66 17.50
N ASN A 188 4.38 4.97 16.45
CA ASN A 188 4.15 3.54 16.29
C ASN A 188 5.41 2.72 15.95
N LEU A 189 6.59 3.32 16.04
CA LEU A 189 7.83 2.71 15.60
C LEU A 189 8.09 1.33 16.23
N GLU A 190 7.90 1.19 17.54
CA GLU A 190 8.11 -0.09 18.22
C GLU A 190 7.10 -1.16 17.76
N ARG A 191 5.86 -0.79 17.47
CA ARG A 191 4.85 -1.71 16.91
C ARG A 191 5.23 -2.18 15.50
N ILE A 192 5.80 -1.29 14.68
CA ILE A 192 6.30 -1.63 13.34
C ILE A 192 7.46 -2.61 13.46
N LYS A 193 8.43 -2.35 14.34
CA LYS A 193 9.58 -3.24 14.59
C LYS A 193 9.11 -4.62 15.08
N GLU A 194 8.20 -4.66 16.04
CA GLU A 194 7.61 -5.91 16.51
C GLU A 194 6.88 -6.68 15.41
N PHE A 195 6.13 -5.98 14.56
CA PHE A 195 5.46 -6.59 13.41
C PHE A 195 6.48 -7.20 12.45
N ILE A 196 7.51 -6.46 12.04
CA ILE A 196 8.56 -6.94 11.14
C ILE A 196 9.25 -8.18 11.73
N ALA A 197 9.54 -8.18 13.03
CA ALA A 197 10.19 -9.31 13.70
C ALA A 197 9.31 -10.57 13.77
N LYS A 198 7.98 -10.42 13.81
CA LYS A 198 7.02 -11.54 13.93
C LYS A 198 6.44 -11.99 12.59
N PHE A 199 6.46 -11.12 11.58
CA PHE A 199 5.82 -11.41 10.29
C PHE A 199 6.67 -12.38 9.47
N PRO A 200 6.11 -13.53 9.04
CA PRO A 200 6.91 -14.59 8.39
C PRO A 200 7.42 -14.24 7.00
N LEU A 201 6.84 -13.24 6.32
CA LEU A 201 7.34 -12.80 5.01
C LEU A 201 8.54 -11.88 5.20
N SER A 202 9.52 -11.99 4.31
CA SER A 202 10.70 -11.14 4.33
C SER A 202 10.39 -9.72 3.90
N LEU A 203 10.85 -8.73 4.68
CA LEU A 203 10.91 -7.33 4.26
C LEU A 203 11.94 -7.21 3.13
N ILE A 204 11.51 -6.73 1.96
CA ILE A 204 12.35 -6.64 0.76
C ILE A 204 12.55 -5.20 0.28
N TYR A 205 11.72 -4.28 0.72
CA TYR A 205 11.85 -2.86 0.38
C TYR A 205 11.25 -1.98 1.47
N THR A 206 11.94 -0.88 1.75
CA THR A 206 11.46 0.19 2.65
C THR A 206 11.73 1.53 1.99
N ARG A 207 10.72 2.37 1.92
CA ARG A 207 10.81 3.72 1.36
C ARG A 207 10.14 4.73 2.28
N ALA A 208 10.74 5.91 2.43
CA ALA A 208 10.11 7.05 3.06
C ALA A 208 9.22 7.79 2.04
N ASN A 209 7.95 8.01 2.38
CA ASN A 209 7.04 8.78 1.55
C ASN A 209 7.23 10.28 1.82
N ASN A 210 7.63 11.04 0.79
CA ASN A 210 7.95 12.45 0.92
C ASN A 210 6.73 13.41 0.88
N TYR A 211 5.51 12.89 0.88
CA TYR A 211 4.31 13.65 1.27
C TYR A 211 4.21 13.81 2.79
N GLY A 212 4.70 12.82 3.55
CA GLY A 212 4.78 12.90 5.00
C GLY A 212 5.82 13.91 5.47
N HIS A 213 5.67 14.36 6.69
CA HIS A 213 6.70 15.13 7.39
C HIS A 213 7.75 14.19 7.99
N TYR A 214 8.75 14.76 8.62
CA TYR A 214 9.75 14.07 9.42
C TYR A 214 9.95 14.78 10.75
N THR A 215 10.39 14.05 11.77
CA THR A 215 10.66 14.60 13.10
C THR A 215 11.97 15.45 13.10
N PRO A 216 12.24 16.24 14.14
CA PRO A 216 13.54 16.91 14.31
C PRO A 216 14.73 15.95 14.30
N HIS A 217 14.53 14.67 14.61
CA HIS A 217 15.54 13.61 14.55
C HIS A 217 15.59 12.90 13.19
N GLN A 218 14.98 13.48 12.15
CA GLN A 218 14.96 12.99 10.78
C GLN A 218 14.21 11.66 10.58
N LEU A 219 13.37 11.24 11.52
CA LEU A 219 12.50 10.08 11.37
C LEU A 219 11.32 10.46 10.45
N PRO A 220 11.12 9.78 9.29
CA PRO A 220 9.97 10.05 8.43
C PRO A 220 8.67 9.59 9.10
N LEU A 221 7.58 10.35 8.94
CA LEU A 221 6.28 10.01 9.52
C LEU A 221 5.45 9.05 8.67
N LEU A 222 5.82 8.90 7.40
CA LEU A 222 5.22 7.99 6.44
C LEU A 222 6.28 7.10 5.82
N ILE A 223 6.08 5.79 5.88
CA ILE A 223 6.95 4.82 5.20
C ILE A 223 6.11 3.76 4.49
N GLU A 224 6.62 3.31 3.37
CA GLU A 224 6.07 2.18 2.62
C GLU A 224 7.01 0.98 2.78
N CYS A 225 6.43 -0.15 3.16
CA CYS A 225 7.14 -1.42 3.31
C CYS A 225 6.58 -2.46 2.37
N THR A 226 7.46 -3.19 1.68
CA THR A 226 7.11 -4.33 0.83
C THR A 226 7.67 -5.61 1.40
N PHE A 227 6.82 -6.63 1.49
CA PHE A 227 7.18 -7.96 1.96
C PHE A 227 6.90 -9.01 0.88
N SER A 228 7.71 -10.08 0.84
CA SER A 228 7.51 -11.20 -0.09
C SER A 228 7.75 -12.55 0.59
N ALA A 229 6.93 -13.54 0.23
CA ALA A 229 7.14 -14.94 0.56
C ALA A 229 8.19 -15.61 -0.35
N TYR A 230 8.61 -14.93 -1.42
CA TYR A 230 9.52 -15.44 -2.45
C TYR A 230 10.90 -14.76 -2.44
N ALA A 231 11.21 -14.08 -1.35
CA ALA A 231 12.47 -13.37 -1.19
C ALA A 231 13.64 -14.31 -0.94
N GLU A 232 14.84 -13.82 -1.24
CA GLU A 232 16.10 -14.45 -0.88
C GLU A 232 17.03 -13.45 -0.17
N LYS A 233 17.99 -13.95 0.60
CA LYS A 233 18.93 -13.10 1.32
C LYS A 233 19.79 -12.32 0.33
N LEU A 234 20.00 -11.03 0.60
CA LEU A 234 20.90 -10.20 -0.21
C LEU A 234 22.35 -10.66 -0.03
N GLU A 235 23.11 -10.66 -1.13
CA GLU A 235 24.55 -10.95 -1.11
C GLU A 235 25.41 -9.74 -0.69
N GLY A 236 24.81 -8.56 -0.61
CA GLY A 236 25.45 -7.29 -0.29
C GLY A 236 24.53 -6.35 0.48
N PRO A 237 24.91 -5.08 0.66
CA PRO A 237 24.08 -4.09 1.32
C PRO A 237 22.79 -3.85 0.53
N PHE A 238 21.76 -3.37 1.23
CA PHE A 238 20.53 -2.93 0.59
C PHE A 238 20.80 -1.74 -0.34
N GLU A 239 20.28 -1.81 -1.55
CA GLU A 239 20.33 -0.74 -2.54
C GLU A 239 18.93 -0.38 -3.01
N PHE A 240 18.66 0.93 -3.15
CA PHE A 240 17.40 1.40 -3.68
C PHE A 240 17.27 1.02 -5.16
N ALA A 241 16.12 0.47 -5.53
CA ALA A 241 15.87 0.05 -6.91
C ALA A 241 15.86 1.26 -7.86
N SER A 242 16.51 1.16 -9.00
CA SER A 242 16.58 2.24 -10.00
C SER A 242 15.23 2.64 -10.59
N ILE A 243 14.22 1.76 -10.48
CA ILE A 243 12.84 2.00 -10.89
C ILE A 243 11.98 2.62 -9.78
N ASP A 244 12.58 2.87 -8.61
CA ASP A 244 11.87 3.56 -7.52
C ASP A 244 11.61 5.03 -7.87
N MET A 245 10.53 5.55 -7.32
CA MET A 245 10.08 6.91 -7.60
C MET A 245 9.45 7.51 -6.36
N GLN A 246 9.92 8.69 -5.96
CA GLN A 246 9.33 9.43 -4.83
C GLN A 246 7.84 9.69 -5.03
N ASN A 247 7.08 9.88 -3.95
CA ASN A 247 5.64 10.11 -4.00
C ASN A 247 5.29 11.53 -4.48
N ALA A 248 5.89 12.55 -3.89
CA ALA A 248 5.61 13.95 -4.22
C ALA A 248 6.65 14.55 -5.19
N ARG A 249 6.27 14.72 -6.46
CA ARG A 249 7.14 15.26 -7.53
C ARG A 249 7.70 16.66 -7.22
N LYS A 250 6.90 17.49 -6.55
CA LYS A 250 7.22 18.90 -6.31
C LYS A 250 7.99 19.15 -5.00
N LEU A 251 8.05 18.12 -4.13
CA LEU A 251 8.77 18.21 -2.86
C LEU A 251 10.18 17.63 -3.01
N PRO A 252 11.13 18.03 -2.16
CA PRO A 252 12.44 17.41 -2.12
C PRO A 252 12.36 15.90 -1.91
N PRO A 253 13.19 15.10 -2.57
CA PRO A 253 13.25 13.67 -2.32
C PRO A 253 13.81 13.41 -0.91
N TYR A 254 13.37 12.31 -0.28
CA TYR A 254 13.97 11.83 0.94
C TYR A 254 15.14 10.89 0.62
N GLN A 255 16.28 11.12 1.29
CA GLN A 255 17.42 10.21 1.25
C GLN A 255 17.43 9.41 2.54
N LEU A 256 16.95 8.18 2.46
CA LEU A 256 16.79 7.29 3.61
C LEU A 256 18.11 6.58 3.94
N THR A 257 18.44 6.53 5.23
CA THR A 257 19.53 5.74 5.81
C THR A 257 19.02 4.91 6.98
N PHE A 258 19.71 3.82 7.29
CA PHE A 258 19.36 2.91 8.39
C PHE A 258 20.48 2.94 9.46
N GLU A 259 20.09 3.20 10.73
CA GLU A 259 21.04 3.40 11.85
C GLU A 259 20.73 2.53 13.07
#